data_862d68be94aa0e497e8e7017d24a4c1e
#
_entry.id   862d68be94aa0e497e8e7017d24a4c1e
#
_cell.length_a   1.000
_cell.length_b   1.000
_cell.length_c   1.000
_cell.angle_alpha   90.00
_cell.angle_beta   90.00
_cell.angle_gamma   90.00
#
_symmetry.space_group_name_H-M   'P 1'
#
loop_
_entity.id
_entity.type
_entity.pdbx_description
1 polymer ?
#
loop_
_entity_poly.entity_id
_entity_poly.type
_entity_poly.pdbx_seq_one_letter_code
_entity_poly.pdbx_strand_id
1 'polypeptide(L)'
;MRHGDHGAAIGQTAPLFVLPAIDGGTVALDSYRGRRHVIVWFSRGFTCAFCRNYIDRILDGYGTLLASETELIQVAPNLVEGAREFFAPAPLPYPFVCDPDKRLYAVYGLGSLGALEATRAAVVSFSHAFATGGIGAQMRGAWLDVVNRNFLRRLHHHATSALEQGLFLVDKQGIVRHRIIVGPLDPIPSAAVLAGLITTYCANDSHPA
;
A
#
# COMPACT_ATOMS: atom_id res chain seq x y z
N MET A 1 12.50 -21.22 2.04
CA MET A 1 11.21 -21.54 2.67
C MET A 1 10.21 -20.55 2.13
N ARG A 2 9.20 -20.98 1.37
CA ARG A 2 8.16 -20.08 0.85
C ARG A 2 7.28 -19.67 2.02
N HIS A 3 7.13 -18.36 2.26
CA HIS A 3 6.20 -17.79 3.25
C HIS A 3 4.77 -17.96 2.71
N GLY A 4 4.21 -19.13 2.86
CA GLY A 4 2.85 -19.43 2.46
C GLY A 4 2.16 -20.15 3.58
N ASP A 5 1.16 -19.54 4.17
CA ASP A 5 -0.08 -20.06 4.76
C ASP A 5 -0.57 -19.31 6.02
N HIS A 6 0.04 -18.20 6.44
CA HIS A 6 -0.42 -17.46 7.62
C HIS A 6 -0.88 -16.02 7.34
N GLY A 7 -1.24 -15.70 6.10
CA GLY A 7 -1.73 -14.37 5.73
C GLY A 7 -3.13 -14.39 5.13
N ALA A 8 -3.59 -13.26 4.61
CA ALA A 8 -4.86 -13.12 3.90
C ALA A 8 -4.90 -14.05 2.67
N ALA A 9 -5.47 -15.24 2.82
CA ALA A 9 -5.54 -16.25 1.77
C ALA A 9 -6.74 -16.00 0.83
N ILE A 10 -6.58 -16.37 -0.44
CA ILE A 10 -7.68 -16.31 -1.42
C ILE A 10 -8.81 -17.22 -0.95
N GLY A 11 -10.06 -16.74 -1.06
CA GLY A 11 -11.27 -17.41 -0.61
C GLY A 11 -11.58 -17.25 0.88
N GLN A 12 -10.71 -16.62 1.66
CA GLN A 12 -10.94 -16.35 3.06
C GLN A 12 -11.42 -14.90 3.30
N THR A 13 -12.09 -14.68 4.42
CA THR A 13 -12.43 -13.32 4.84
C THR A 13 -11.17 -12.50 5.04
N ALA A 14 -11.13 -11.31 4.42
CA ALA A 14 -10.02 -10.39 4.58
C ALA A 14 -9.86 -9.99 6.06
N PRO A 15 -8.64 -10.00 6.60
CA PRO A 15 -8.39 -9.51 7.94
C PRO A 15 -8.87 -8.07 8.11
N LEU A 16 -9.76 -7.86 9.08
CA LEU A 16 -10.34 -6.54 9.32
C LEU A 16 -9.34 -5.62 10.01
N PHE A 17 -9.45 -4.34 9.71
CA PHE A 17 -8.67 -3.30 10.37
C PHE A 17 -9.47 -2.00 10.51
N VAL A 18 -9.05 -1.22 11.47
CA VAL A 18 -9.49 0.17 11.70
C VAL A 18 -8.23 0.99 11.93
N LEU A 19 -7.89 1.87 10.99
CA LEU A 19 -6.65 2.65 11.03
C LEU A 19 -6.92 4.15 10.79
N PRO A 20 -6.11 5.03 11.40
CA PRO A 20 -6.20 6.46 11.14
C PRO A 20 -5.75 6.78 9.71
N ALA A 21 -6.52 7.63 9.04
CA ALA A 21 -6.20 8.16 7.72
C ALA A 21 -5.51 9.53 7.81
N ILE A 22 -4.79 9.89 6.75
CA ILE A 22 -4.05 11.15 6.71
C ILE A 22 -4.96 12.39 6.60
N ASP A 23 -6.20 12.23 6.17
CA ASP A 23 -7.22 13.30 6.14
C ASP A 23 -7.78 13.66 7.52
N GLY A 24 -7.44 12.89 8.55
CA GLY A 24 -7.92 13.06 9.92
C GLY A 24 -9.07 12.13 10.29
N GLY A 25 -9.59 11.39 9.32
CA GLY A 25 -10.62 10.37 9.53
C GLY A 25 -10.05 9.03 10.00
N THR A 26 -10.93 8.04 9.99
CA THR A 26 -10.60 6.65 10.29
C THR A 26 -11.17 5.77 9.19
N VAL A 27 -10.38 4.81 8.72
CA VAL A 27 -10.78 3.84 7.69
C VAL A 27 -10.96 2.47 8.34
N ALA A 28 -12.15 1.93 8.21
CA ALA A 28 -12.49 0.57 8.59
C ALA A 28 -12.77 -0.25 7.33
N LEU A 29 -12.07 -1.36 7.12
CA LEU A 29 -12.29 -2.20 5.93
C LEU A 29 -13.75 -2.69 5.85
N ASP A 30 -14.32 -3.06 6.99
CA ASP A 30 -15.71 -3.56 7.06
C ASP A 30 -16.75 -2.53 6.59
N SER A 31 -16.44 -1.24 6.64
CA SER A 31 -17.35 -0.19 6.19
C SER A 31 -17.65 -0.21 4.69
N TYR A 32 -16.88 -0.94 3.90
CA TYR A 32 -17.07 -1.10 2.45
C TYR A 32 -17.92 -2.33 2.10
N ARG A 33 -18.13 -3.24 3.07
CA ARG A 33 -18.90 -4.47 2.84
C ARG A 33 -20.32 -4.16 2.36
N GLY A 34 -20.79 -4.93 1.38
CA GLY A 34 -22.09 -4.73 0.73
C GLY A 34 -22.16 -3.52 -0.22
N ARG A 35 -21.13 -2.69 -0.29
CA ARG A 35 -21.15 -1.43 -1.05
C ARG A 35 -20.12 -1.39 -2.17
N ARG A 36 -18.87 -1.69 -1.88
CA ARG A 36 -17.75 -1.60 -2.84
C ARG A 36 -16.81 -2.77 -2.71
N HIS A 37 -16.19 -3.13 -3.81
CA HIS A 37 -14.95 -3.90 -3.79
C HIS A 37 -13.83 -3.01 -3.23
N VAL A 38 -12.80 -3.63 -2.64
CA VAL A 38 -11.67 -2.89 -2.09
C VAL A 38 -10.36 -3.48 -2.60
N ILE A 39 -9.48 -2.64 -3.07
CA ILE A 39 -8.08 -2.98 -3.28
C ILE A 39 -7.31 -2.45 -2.07
N VAL A 40 -6.80 -3.35 -1.24
CA VAL A 40 -5.90 -2.98 -0.14
C VAL A 40 -4.47 -3.05 -0.67
N TRP A 41 -3.84 -1.90 -0.87
CA TRP A 41 -2.47 -1.79 -1.36
C TRP A 41 -1.50 -1.51 -0.21
N PHE A 42 -0.69 -2.50 0.13
CA PHE A 42 0.42 -2.36 1.06
C PHE A 42 1.64 -1.85 0.33
N SER A 43 1.99 -0.59 0.57
CA SER A 43 3.12 0.10 -0.06
C SER A 43 4.30 0.23 0.89
N ARG A 44 5.47 0.63 0.39
CA ARG A 44 6.62 0.96 1.24
C ARG A 44 6.59 2.42 1.73
N GLY A 45 5.46 3.08 1.50
CA GLY A 45 5.21 4.45 1.92
C GLY A 45 5.75 5.51 0.97
N PHE A 46 5.56 6.76 1.35
CA PHE A 46 5.91 7.93 0.53
C PHE A 46 7.43 8.19 0.43
N THR A 47 8.25 7.60 1.27
CA THR A 47 9.71 7.69 1.18
C THR A 47 10.30 6.89 0.02
N CYS A 48 9.54 5.97 -0.55
CA CYS A 48 9.95 5.15 -1.69
C CYS A 48 9.63 5.86 -3.02
N ALA A 49 10.65 6.15 -3.85
CA ALA A 49 10.47 6.80 -5.15
C ALA A 49 9.57 5.99 -6.10
N PHE A 50 9.71 4.67 -6.12
CA PHE A 50 8.86 3.79 -6.92
C PHE A 50 7.40 3.86 -6.46
N CYS A 51 7.14 3.88 -5.14
CA CYS A 51 5.77 3.99 -4.63
C CYS A 51 5.13 5.33 -5.03
N ARG A 52 5.90 6.44 -5.06
CA ARG A 52 5.38 7.74 -5.53
C ARG A 52 5.00 7.70 -7.01
N ASN A 53 5.85 7.13 -7.86
CA ASN A 53 5.53 6.98 -9.29
C ASN A 53 4.29 6.09 -9.49
N TYR A 54 4.04 5.15 -8.57
CA TYR A 54 2.80 4.36 -8.61
C TYR A 54 1.59 5.14 -8.16
N ILE A 55 1.72 6.01 -7.17
CA ILE A 55 0.65 6.93 -6.77
C ILE A 55 0.19 7.72 -7.99
N ASP A 56 1.12 8.34 -8.75
CA ASP A 56 0.80 9.09 -9.95
C ASP A 56 0.04 8.22 -10.98
N ARG A 57 0.52 7.01 -11.24
CA ARG A 57 -0.13 6.07 -12.19
C ARG A 57 -1.51 5.60 -11.72
N ILE A 58 -1.72 5.47 -10.42
CA ILE A 58 -3.05 5.16 -9.86
C ILE A 58 -3.97 6.36 -10.01
N LEU A 59 -3.47 7.58 -9.75
CA LEU A 59 -4.24 8.81 -9.89
C LEU A 59 -4.76 8.99 -11.31
N ASP A 60 -3.92 8.74 -12.33
CA ASP A 60 -4.30 8.80 -13.74
C ASP A 60 -5.49 7.88 -14.10
N GLY A 61 -5.64 6.77 -13.40
CA GLY A 61 -6.67 5.77 -13.66
C GLY A 61 -7.68 5.56 -12.53
N TYR A 62 -7.65 6.35 -11.47
CA TYR A 62 -8.50 6.14 -10.29
C TYR A 62 -10.00 6.19 -10.61
N GLY A 63 -10.41 7.05 -11.54
CA GLY A 63 -11.79 7.10 -12.02
C GLY A 63 -12.27 5.76 -12.60
N THR A 64 -11.40 4.98 -13.23
CA THR A 64 -11.74 3.64 -13.73
C THR A 64 -12.03 2.65 -12.60
N LEU A 65 -11.29 2.74 -11.49
CA LEU A 65 -11.58 1.93 -10.30
C LEU A 65 -12.93 2.31 -9.69
N LEU A 66 -13.21 3.59 -9.55
CA LEU A 66 -14.49 4.06 -9.03
C LEU A 66 -15.67 3.62 -9.93
N ALA A 67 -15.49 3.65 -11.24
CA ALA A 67 -16.50 3.19 -12.21
C ALA A 67 -16.80 1.68 -12.09
N SER A 68 -15.82 0.89 -11.60
CA SER A 68 -16.00 -0.53 -11.27
C SER A 68 -16.43 -0.77 -9.82
N GLU A 69 -17.03 0.22 -9.19
CA GLU A 69 -17.46 0.18 -7.77
C GLU A 69 -16.35 -0.28 -6.82
N THR A 70 -15.11 0.09 -7.11
CA THR A 70 -13.92 -0.32 -6.36
C THR A 70 -13.29 0.87 -5.66
N GLU A 71 -12.97 0.71 -4.39
CA GLU A 71 -12.16 1.66 -3.63
C GLU A 71 -10.73 1.15 -3.52
N LEU A 72 -9.76 2.08 -3.52
CA LEU A 72 -8.38 1.80 -3.19
C LEU A 72 -8.07 2.30 -1.79
N ILE A 73 -7.55 1.43 -0.94
CA ILE A 73 -7.00 1.82 0.37
C ILE A 73 -5.49 1.57 0.32
N GLN A 74 -4.71 2.62 0.41
CA GLN A 74 -3.25 2.49 0.52
C GLN A 74 -2.84 2.41 1.98
N VAL A 75 -2.14 1.34 2.34
CA VAL A 75 -1.53 1.14 3.65
C VAL A 75 -0.04 1.42 3.56
N ALA A 76 0.50 2.23 4.47
CA ALA A 76 1.91 2.60 4.49
C ALA A 76 2.52 2.50 5.89
N PRO A 77 3.82 2.14 6.01
CA PRO A 77 4.50 1.99 7.29
C PRO A 77 5.00 3.34 7.84
N ASN A 78 4.38 4.43 7.45
CA ASN A 78 4.73 5.78 7.85
C ASN A 78 3.94 6.23 9.07
N LEU A 79 4.40 7.31 9.73
CA LEU A 79 3.59 8.01 10.71
C LEU A 79 2.53 8.86 10.02
N VAL A 80 1.36 8.96 10.64
CA VAL A 80 0.22 9.74 10.13
C VAL A 80 0.61 11.20 9.92
N GLU A 81 1.30 11.80 10.89
CA GLU A 81 1.70 13.21 10.86
C GLU A 81 2.64 13.49 9.67
N GLY A 82 3.66 12.63 9.47
CA GLY A 82 4.60 12.77 8.37
C GLY A 82 3.94 12.57 7.00
N ALA A 83 3.03 11.60 6.90
CA ALA A 83 2.28 11.36 5.67
C ALA A 83 1.32 12.52 5.36
N ARG A 84 0.61 13.02 6.36
CA ARG A 84 -0.27 14.20 6.22
C ARG A 84 0.48 15.42 5.70
N GLU A 85 1.64 15.72 6.30
CA GLU A 85 2.46 16.84 5.88
C GLU A 85 3.04 16.65 4.47
N PHE A 86 3.43 15.41 4.13
CA PHE A 86 3.95 15.11 2.81
C PHE A 86 2.92 15.34 1.71
N PHE A 87 1.67 14.88 1.91
CA PHE A 87 0.60 14.98 0.92
C PHE A 87 -0.23 16.26 1.02
N ALA A 88 -0.01 17.14 2.01
CA ALA A 88 -0.75 18.39 2.15
C ALA A 88 -0.78 19.25 0.88
N PRO A 89 0.32 19.39 0.08
CA PRO A 89 0.29 20.17 -1.15
C PRO A 89 -0.52 19.53 -2.29
N ALA A 90 -0.70 18.20 -2.27
CA ALA A 90 -1.43 17.43 -3.27
C ALA A 90 -2.18 16.29 -2.57
N PRO A 91 -3.37 16.55 -1.99
CA PRO A 91 -4.15 15.55 -1.29
C PRO A 91 -4.54 14.38 -2.20
N LEU A 92 -4.50 13.17 -1.66
CA LEU A 92 -4.90 11.96 -2.38
C LEU A 92 -6.43 11.85 -2.39
N PRO A 93 -7.04 11.44 -3.52
CA PRO A 93 -8.49 11.28 -3.62
C PRO A 93 -9.00 9.95 -3.02
N TYR A 94 -8.10 9.09 -2.54
CA TYR A 94 -8.40 7.79 -1.95
C TYR A 94 -7.82 7.68 -0.53
N PRO A 95 -8.35 6.79 0.30
CA PRO A 95 -7.86 6.58 1.65
C PRO A 95 -6.38 6.16 1.71
N PHE A 96 -5.58 6.93 2.43
CA PHE A 96 -4.21 6.58 2.78
C PHE A 96 -4.14 6.41 4.30
N VAL A 97 -3.84 5.20 4.76
CA VAL A 97 -3.77 4.84 6.17
C VAL A 97 -2.36 4.44 6.58
N CYS A 98 -2.04 4.62 7.83
CA CYS A 98 -0.70 4.39 8.34
C CYS A 98 -0.66 3.26 9.36
N ASP A 99 0.30 2.34 9.16
CA ASP A 99 0.60 1.21 10.04
C ASP A 99 2.11 1.22 10.39
N PRO A 100 2.57 2.15 11.23
CA PRO A 100 4.00 2.31 11.51
C PRO A 100 4.62 1.11 12.23
N ASP A 101 3.82 0.32 12.93
CA ASP A 101 4.25 -0.90 13.61
C ASP A 101 4.25 -2.12 12.67
N LYS A 102 3.75 -1.98 11.44
CA LYS A 102 3.67 -3.05 10.43
C LYS A 102 2.85 -4.28 10.89
N ARG A 103 1.94 -4.08 11.83
CA ARG A 103 1.11 -5.18 12.36
C ARG A 103 0.18 -5.73 11.29
N LEU A 104 -0.42 -4.83 10.50
CA LEU A 104 -1.32 -5.22 9.44
C LEU A 104 -0.56 -5.91 8.29
N TYR A 105 0.67 -5.48 7.97
CA TYR A 105 1.54 -6.18 7.03
C TYR A 105 1.74 -7.64 7.43
N ALA A 106 2.08 -7.89 8.70
CA ALA A 106 2.26 -9.24 9.22
C ALA A 106 0.97 -10.08 9.15
N VAL A 107 -0.18 -9.48 9.48
CA VAL A 107 -1.49 -10.15 9.42
C VAL A 107 -1.86 -10.53 7.98
N TYR A 108 -1.48 -9.70 7.00
CA TYR A 108 -1.69 -10.00 5.57
C TYR A 108 -0.60 -10.92 4.98
N GLY A 109 0.36 -11.36 5.79
CA GLY A 109 1.42 -12.28 5.37
C GLY A 109 2.53 -11.61 4.57
N LEU A 110 2.68 -10.29 4.68
CA LEU A 110 3.75 -9.53 4.05
C LEU A 110 4.96 -9.46 4.98
N GLY A 111 6.08 -9.98 4.51
CA GLY A 111 7.32 -10.02 5.25
C GLY A 111 8.23 -8.81 5.02
N SER A 112 9.27 -8.72 5.85
CA SER A 112 10.41 -7.87 5.56
C SER A 112 11.48 -8.68 4.87
N LEU A 113 12.05 -8.13 3.80
CA LEU A 113 13.19 -8.69 3.10
C LEU A 113 14.46 -8.44 3.92
N GLY A 114 15.45 -9.30 3.77
CA GLY A 114 16.71 -9.21 4.52
C GLY A 114 17.49 -7.93 4.22
N ALA A 115 18.49 -7.61 5.06
CA ALA A 115 19.30 -6.39 4.99
C ALA A 115 19.93 -6.14 3.60
N LEU A 116 20.34 -7.19 2.89
CA LEU A 116 20.93 -7.09 1.55
C LEU A 116 19.92 -6.55 0.53
N GLU A 117 18.70 -7.10 0.50
CA GLU A 117 17.63 -6.64 -0.39
C GLU A 117 17.15 -5.24 0.00
N ALA A 118 17.12 -4.91 1.29
CA ALA A 118 16.80 -3.57 1.77
C ALA A 118 17.82 -2.53 1.26
N THR A 119 19.11 -2.85 1.35
CA THR A 119 20.19 -1.98 0.87
C THR A 119 20.12 -1.81 -0.64
N ARG A 120 19.95 -2.90 -1.39
CA ARG A 120 19.77 -2.86 -2.85
C ARG A 120 18.58 -2.00 -3.25
N ALA A 121 17.42 -2.20 -2.63
CA ALA A 121 16.22 -1.43 -2.89
C ALA A 121 16.39 0.07 -2.57
N ALA A 122 17.12 0.41 -1.49
CA ALA A 122 17.43 1.78 -1.14
C ALA A 122 18.33 2.45 -2.19
N VAL A 123 19.42 1.80 -2.60
CA VAL A 123 20.35 2.31 -3.63
C VAL A 123 19.61 2.55 -4.96
N VAL A 124 18.85 1.57 -5.42
CA VAL A 124 18.10 1.67 -6.69
C VAL A 124 17.03 2.75 -6.59
N SER A 125 16.31 2.87 -5.46
CA SER A 125 15.32 3.93 -5.24
C SER A 125 15.95 5.33 -5.28
N PHE A 126 17.12 5.49 -4.67
CA PHE A 126 17.86 6.77 -4.68
C PHE A 126 18.36 7.12 -6.09
N SER A 127 18.93 6.15 -6.80
CA SER A 127 19.38 6.34 -8.18
C SER A 127 18.23 6.71 -9.12
N HIS A 128 17.08 6.06 -8.96
CA HIS A 128 15.88 6.37 -9.73
C HIS A 128 15.36 7.78 -9.41
N ALA A 129 15.28 8.17 -8.13
CA ALA A 129 14.87 9.50 -7.73
C ALA A 129 15.80 10.59 -8.29
N PHE A 130 17.11 10.32 -8.35
CA PHE A 130 18.08 11.22 -8.96
C PHE A 130 17.87 11.36 -10.47
N ALA A 131 17.71 10.23 -11.17
CA ALA A 131 17.52 10.20 -12.62
C ALA A 131 16.20 10.86 -13.08
N THR A 132 15.15 10.81 -12.26
CA THR A 132 13.82 11.38 -12.57
C THR A 132 13.59 12.78 -11.98
N GLY A 133 14.61 13.40 -11.39
CA GLY A 133 14.47 14.72 -10.72
C GLY A 133 13.67 14.69 -9.41
N GLY A 134 13.31 13.50 -8.90
CA GLY A 134 12.52 13.32 -7.69
C GLY A 134 13.32 13.36 -6.39
N ILE A 135 14.62 13.74 -6.45
CA ILE A 135 15.50 13.72 -5.28
C ILE A 135 15.02 14.64 -4.15
N GLY A 136 14.47 15.81 -4.47
CA GLY A 136 13.92 16.74 -3.49
C GLY A 136 12.75 16.13 -2.70
N ALA A 137 11.82 15.45 -3.39
CA ALA A 137 10.73 14.75 -2.75
C ALA A 137 11.22 13.56 -1.91
N GLN A 138 12.27 12.85 -2.38
CA GLN A 138 12.93 11.77 -1.64
C GLN A 138 13.53 12.28 -0.34
N MET A 139 14.29 13.37 -0.39
CA MET A 139 14.91 14.00 0.76
C MET A 139 13.86 14.54 1.75
N ARG A 140 12.82 15.21 1.25
CA ARG A 140 11.71 15.69 2.08
C ARG A 140 10.98 14.55 2.77
N GLY A 141 10.67 13.47 2.03
CA GLY A 141 10.02 12.29 2.60
C GLY A 141 10.87 11.65 3.70
N ALA A 142 12.17 11.47 3.44
CA ALA A 142 13.11 10.94 4.43
C ALA A 142 13.19 11.83 5.67
N TRP A 143 13.24 13.15 5.51
CA TRP A 143 13.24 14.11 6.61
C TRP A 143 11.98 14.02 7.47
N LEU A 144 10.79 14.03 6.86
CA LEU A 144 9.51 13.93 7.56
C LEU A 144 9.35 12.62 8.33
N ASP A 145 9.86 11.54 7.78
CA ASP A 145 9.81 10.22 8.44
C ASP A 145 10.78 10.12 9.62
N VAL A 146 11.89 10.86 9.57
CA VAL A 146 12.98 10.85 10.55
C VAL A 146 12.72 11.78 11.71
N VAL A 147 12.24 12.98 11.47
CA VAL A 147 12.15 14.06 12.49
C VAL A 147 11.03 13.80 13.49
N ASN A 148 10.01 13.06 13.13
CA ASN A 148 8.77 12.96 13.90
C ASN A 148 8.73 11.90 15.02
N ARG A 149 9.80 11.46 15.58
CA ARG A 149 10.04 10.72 16.85
C ARG A 149 11.03 9.54 16.76
N ASN A 150 11.96 9.52 17.72
CA ASN A 150 12.94 8.42 17.95
C ASN A 150 13.79 8.04 16.74
N PHE A 151 14.52 9.00 16.21
CA PHE A 151 15.46 8.92 15.10
C PHE A 151 16.26 7.60 15.01
N LEU A 152 16.93 7.20 16.09
CA LEU A 152 17.80 6.01 16.07
C LEU A 152 17.05 4.69 15.90
N ARG A 153 15.87 4.55 16.52
CA ARG A 153 15.07 3.34 16.43
C ARG A 153 14.46 3.17 15.04
N ARG A 154 14.11 4.28 14.38
CA ARG A 154 13.53 4.26 13.03
C ARG A 154 14.57 4.13 11.94
N LEU A 155 15.72 4.78 12.07
CA LEU A 155 16.84 4.60 11.15
C LEU A 155 17.23 3.13 11.06
N HIS A 156 17.28 2.43 12.20
CA HIS A 156 17.51 1.00 12.25
C HIS A 156 16.39 0.19 11.58
N HIS A 157 15.13 0.53 11.79
CA HIS A 157 13.98 -0.13 11.16
C HIS A 157 13.89 0.10 9.64
N HIS A 158 14.21 1.30 9.15
CA HIS A 158 14.21 1.60 7.73
C HIS A 158 15.45 1.06 6.99
N ALA A 159 16.60 1.05 7.66
CA ALA A 159 17.84 0.54 7.09
C ALA A 159 17.89 -1.00 7.00
N THR A 160 17.09 -1.70 7.80
CA THR A 160 17.20 -3.16 7.92
C THR A 160 16.04 -3.95 7.30
N SER A 161 14.99 -3.31 6.76
CA SER A 161 13.86 -4.05 6.20
C SER A 161 13.24 -3.39 4.97
N ALA A 162 13.60 -3.87 3.78
CA ALA A 162 12.72 -3.70 2.64
C ALA A 162 11.44 -4.51 2.89
N LEU A 163 10.28 -3.87 2.76
CA LEU A 163 8.99 -4.56 2.86
C LEU A 163 8.58 -5.12 1.50
N GLU A 164 7.98 -6.28 1.51
CA GLU A 164 7.19 -6.74 0.38
C GLU A 164 6.02 -5.78 0.18
N GLN A 165 5.65 -5.58 -1.06
CA GLN A 165 4.43 -4.88 -1.41
C GLN A 165 3.36 -5.91 -1.74
N GLY A 166 2.11 -5.60 -1.39
CA GLY A 166 1.00 -6.49 -1.69
C GLY A 166 -0.24 -5.71 -2.08
N LEU A 167 -0.98 -6.26 -3.07
CA LEU A 167 -2.32 -5.82 -3.40
C LEU A 167 -3.26 -6.98 -3.14
N PHE A 168 -4.31 -6.72 -2.40
CA PHE A 168 -5.34 -7.69 -2.07
C PHE A 168 -6.68 -7.17 -2.59
N LEU A 169 -7.27 -7.94 -3.52
CA LEU A 169 -8.60 -7.65 -4.04
C LEU A 169 -9.62 -8.29 -3.11
N VAL A 170 -10.40 -7.47 -2.46
CA VAL A 170 -11.45 -7.86 -1.53
C VAL A 170 -12.81 -7.54 -2.17
N ASP A 171 -13.68 -8.53 -2.25
CA ASP A 171 -15.01 -8.33 -2.81
C ASP A 171 -15.97 -7.62 -1.82
N LYS A 172 -17.19 -7.35 -2.28
CA LYS A 172 -18.24 -6.73 -1.46
C LYS A 172 -18.67 -7.57 -0.25
N GLN A 173 -18.42 -8.90 -0.29
CA GLN A 173 -18.67 -9.80 0.83
C GLN A 173 -17.53 -9.79 1.87
N GLY A 174 -16.43 -9.10 1.55
CA GLY A 174 -15.24 -9.05 2.40
C GLY A 174 -14.31 -10.25 2.22
N ILE A 175 -14.42 -10.97 1.10
CA ILE A 175 -13.58 -12.13 0.80
C ILE A 175 -12.40 -11.71 -0.09
N VAL A 176 -11.21 -12.20 0.19
CA VAL A 176 -10.03 -12.02 -0.65
C VAL A 176 -10.20 -12.86 -1.92
N ARG A 177 -10.35 -12.22 -3.07
CA ARG A 177 -10.54 -12.88 -4.36
C ARG A 177 -9.25 -13.04 -5.15
N HIS A 178 -8.31 -12.14 -4.94
CA HIS A 178 -7.00 -12.22 -5.58
C HIS A 178 -5.94 -11.51 -4.73
N ARG A 179 -4.69 -11.92 -4.87
CA ARG A 179 -3.56 -11.25 -4.23
C ARG A 179 -2.36 -11.20 -5.18
N ILE A 180 -1.65 -10.08 -5.15
CA ILE A 180 -0.42 -9.87 -5.89
C ILE A 180 0.63 -9.45 -4.87
N ILE A 181 1.66 -10.26 -4.69
CA ILE A 181 2.79 -9.93 -3.81
C ILE A 181 4.00 -9.68 -4.69
N VAL A 182 4.61 -8.53 -4.54
CA VAL A 182 5.73 -8.08 -5.35
C VAL A 182 6.91 -7.67 -4.49
N GLY A 183 8.08 -7.89 -4.98
CA GLY A 183 9.30 -7.43 -4.36
C GLY A 183 9.43 -5.90 -4.39
N PRO A 184 10.48 -5.36 -3.75
CA PRO A 184 10.64 -3.92 -3.59
C PRO A 184 10.88 -3.15 -4.90
N LEU A 185 11.29 -3.83 -5.97
CA LEU A 185 11.60 -3.25 -7.27
C LEU A 185 10.68 -3.71 -8.39
N ASP A 186 9.77 -4.65 -8.08
CA ASP A 186 8.86 -5.21 -9.07
C ASP A 186 7.75 -4.20 -9.42
N PRO A 187 7.27 -4.21 -10.67
CA PRO A 187 6.19 -3.32 -11.08
C PRO A 187 4.86 -3.72 -10.45
N ILE A 188 4.08 -2.71 -10.05
CA ILE A 188 2.69 -2.90 -9.59
C ILE A 188 1.75 -2.70 -10.79
N PRO A 189 0.62 -3.43 -10.89
CA PRO A 189 -0.37 -3.25 -11.95
C PRO A 189 -0.94 -1.82 -11.99
N SER A 190 -1.20 -1.29 -13.18
CA SER A 190 -1.89 0.00 -13.34
C SER A 190 -3.35 -0.09 -12.88
N ALA A 191 -3.99 1.06 -12.66
CA ALA A 191 -5.40 1.12 -12.28
C ALA A 191 -6.32 0.40 -13.30
N ALA A 192 -6.03 0.50 -14.59
CA ALA A 192 -6.79 -0.21 -15.63
C ALA A 192 -6.64 -1.74 -15.52
N VAL A 193 -5.44 -2.24 -15.24
CA VAL A 193 -5.21 -3.68 -15.01
C VAL A 193 -5.93 -4.12 -13.73
N LEU A 194 -5.87 -3.33 -12.67
CA LEU A 194 -6.56 -3.62 -11.42
C LEU A 194 -8.09 -3.67 -11.61
N ALA A 195 -8.67 -2.75 -12.38
CA ALA A 195 -10.09 -2.78 -12.72
C ALA A 195 -10.46 -4.05 -13.50
N GLY A 196 -9.63 -4.48 -14.45
CA GLY A 196 -9.81 -5.74 -15.17
C GLY A 196 -9.76 -6.97 -14.25
N LEU A 197 -8.86 -6.96 -13.26
CA LEU A 197 -8.79 -8.04 -12.26
C LEU A 197 -10.04 -8.08 -11.38
N ILE A 198 -10.58 -6.94 -10.96
CA ILE A 198 -11.85 -6.87 -10.23
C ILE A 198 -12.97 -7.50 -11.06
N THR A 199 -13.10 -7.11 -12.31
CA THR A 199 -14.11 -7.68 -13.21
C THR A 199 -13.95 -9.20 -13.35
N THR A 200 -12.71 -9.69 -13.43
CA THR A 200 -12.43 -11.12 -13.60
C THR A 200 -12.71 -11.94 -12.34
N TYR A 201 -12.30 -11.44 -11.17
CA TYR A 201 -12.33 -12.22 -9.94
C TYR A 201 -13.53 -11.93 -9.04
N CYS A 202 -14.19 -10.78 -9.20
CA CYS A 202 -15.32 -10.35 -8.39
C CYS A 202 -16.66 -10.31 -9.14
N ALA A 203 -16.69 -10.57 -10.48
CA ALA A 203 -17.92 -10.52 -11.28
C ALA A 203 -18.97 -11.58 -10.90
N ASN A 204 -18.58 -12.64 -10.17
CA ASN A 204 -19.49 -13.72 -9.76
C ASN A 204 -20.28 -13.44 -8.46
N ASP A 205 -20.24 -12.20 -7.96
CA ASP A 205 -20.96 -11.83 -6.73
C ASP A 205 -22.48 -11.72 -6.90
N SER A 206 -23.02 -12.02 -8.09
CA SER A 206 -24.45 -11.96 -8.43
C SER A 206 -25.21 -13.28 -8.25
N HIS A 207 -24.59 -14.33 -7.68
CA HIS A 207 -25.32 -15.56 -7.33
C HIS A 207 -25.43 -15.68 -5.81
N PRO A 208 -26.62 -15.38 -5.23
CA PRO A 208 -26.95 -15.87 -3.89
C PRO A 208 -27.08 -17.39 -3.98
N ALA A 209 -26.42 -18.11 -3.05
CA ALA A 209 -26.68 -19.52 -2.82
C ALA A 209 -28.07 -19.71 -2.17
#